data_07dbd1c137d3c87f8091cd616beb4ee9
#
_entry.id   07dbd1c137d3c87f8091cd616beb4ee9
#
_cell.length_a   1.000
_cell.length_b   1.000
_cell.length_c   1.000
_cell.angle_alpha   90.00
_cell.angle_beta   90.00
_cell.angle_gamma   90.00
#
_symmetry.space_group_name_H-M   'P 1'
#
loop_
_entity.id
_entity.type
_entity.pdbx_description
1 polymer ?
#
loop_
_entity_poly.entity_id
_entity_poly.type
_entity_poly.pdbx_seq_one_letter_code
_entity_poly.pdbx_strand_id
1 'polypeptide(L)'
;MYDLKDLPYDDSLEDMPNGFTAFRNKVEKNCSIRGPLPIPKDLNTISNNQDLTSMIDQYSIELPSLQDLGYTLDQIDHANFQDPRGVMTFRGGETAGLARVKEYLWDKDLLKTYFDSRNGMLGSEYSSKLSPWLAHGNISPRYLASECKKYEETRVANKSTYCKNNCSFIPNDTVTVFL
;
A
#
# COMPACT_ATOMS: atom_id res chain seq x y z
N MET A 1 8.36 -4.49 -4.44
CA MET A 1 7.94 -5.78 -3.86
C MET A 1 9.04 -6.81 -4.00
N TYR A 2 9.46 -7.09 -5.20
CA TYR A 2 10.61 -7.97 -5.48
C TYR A 2 11.89 -7.14 -5.63
N ASP A 3 13.02 -7.69 -5.21
CA ASP A 3 14.35 -7.18 -5.55
C ASP A 3 14.74 -7.74 -6.92
N LEU A 4 15.61 -7.06 -7.67
CA LEU A 4 16.11 -7.54 -8.94
C LEU A 4 16.70 -8.96 -8.82
N LYS A 5 17.43 -9.21 -7.73
CA LYS A 5 18.05 -10.50 -7.43
C LYS A 5 17.06 -11.63 -7.12
N ASP A 6 15.79 -11.29 -6.84
CA ASP A 6 14.75 -12.28 -6.56
C ASP A 6 13.98 -12.67 -7.82
N LEU A 7 14.18 -11.93 -8.92
CA LEU A 7 13.50 -12.19 -10.17
C LEU A 7 14.07 -13.43 -10.87
N PRO A 8 13.23 -14.23 -11.55
CA PRO A 8 13.66 -15.46 -12.23
C PRO A 8 14.17 -15.16 -13.65
N TYR A 9 15.01 -14.13 -13.76
CA TYR A 9 15.57 -13.64 -15.02
C TYR A 9 17.08 -13.43 -14.87
N ASP A 10 17.76 -13.37 -15.98
CA ASP A 10 19.20 -13.07 -16.02
C ASP A 10 19.45 -11.63 -15.55
N ASP A 11 20.65 -11.36 -15.10
CA ASP A 11 21.04 -10.02 -14.62
C ASP A 11 20.90 -8.93 -15.68
N SER A 12 20.96 -9.32 -16.98
CA SER A 12 20.73 -8.41 -18.12
C SER A 12 19.24 -8.14 -18.38
N LEU A 13 18.33 -8.95 -17.83
CA LEU A 13 16.90 -8.93 -18.07
C LEU A 13 16.48 -9.13 -19.55
N GLU A 14 17.39 -9.59 -20.41
CA GLU A 14 17.08 -9.82 -21.83
C GLU A 14 16.05 -10.93 -22.04
N ASP A 15 15.99 -11.88 -21.10
CA ASP A 15 15.02 -12.99 -21.11
C ASP A 15 13.66 -12.61 -20.50
N MET A 16 13.48 -11.36 -20.07
CA MET A 16 12.22 -10.88 -19.50
C MET A 16 11.16 -10.74 -20.63
N PRO A 17 9.97 -11.32 -20.45
CA PRO A 17 8.92 -11.23 -21.47
C PRO A 17 8.36 -9.81 -21.56
N ASN A 18 8.03 -9.37 -22.78
CA ASN A 18 7.41 -8.05 -23.01
C ASN A 18 5.96 -7.96 -22.50
N GLY A 19 5.30 -9.09 -22.27
CA GLY A 19 3.91 -9.13 -21.82
C GLY A 19 3.78 -9.28 -20.32
N PHE A 20 3.00 -8.40 -19.68
CA PHE A 20 2.80 -8.41 -18.22
C PHE A 20 2.30 -9.77 -17.69
N THR A 21 1.37 -10.41 -18.37
CA THR A 21 0.82 -11.70 -17.92
C THR A 21 1.88 -12.80 -17.85
N ALA A 22 2.75 -12.89 -18.87
CA ALA A 22 3.84 -13.85 -18.89
C ALA A 22 4.88 -13.57 -17.80
N PHE A 23 5.23 -12.28 -17.59
CA PHE A 23 6.07 -11.82 -16.50
C PHE A 23 5.48 -12.23 -15.16
N ARG A 24 4.23 -11.84 -14.90
CA ARG A 24 3.53 -12.15 -13.66
C ARG A 24 3.54 -13.63 -13.34
N ASN A 25 3.11 -14.47 -14.27
CA ASN A 25 3.02 -15.92 -14.06
C ASN A 25 4.38 -16.56 -13.75
N LYS A 26 5.46 -16.09 -14.39
CA LYS A 26 6.81 -16.61 -14.13
C LYS A 26 7.30 -16.18 -12.74
N VAL A 27 7.05 -14.91 -12.36
CA VAL A 27 7.45 -14.37 -11.05
C VAL A 27 6.64 -15.03 -9.92
N GLU A 28 5.33 -15.12 -10.03
CA GLU A 28 4.46 -15.74 -9.01
C GLU A 28 4.82 -17.21 -8.77
N LYS A 29 5.19 -17.94 -9.82
CA LYS A 29 5.57 -19.34 -9.71
C LYS A 29 6.95 -19.57 -9.09
N ASN A 30 7.91 -18.68 -9.33
CA ASN A 30 9.32 -18.93 -9.02
C ASN A 30 9.90 -18.02 -7.94
N CYS A 31 9.18 -16.95 -7.54
CA CYS A 31 9.69 -15.98 -6.58
C CYS A 31 8.87 -15.99 -5.30
N SER A 32 9.53 -15.65 -4.20
CA SER A 32 8.88 -15.40 -2.92
C SER A 32 8.98 -13.92 -2.55
N ILE A 33 7.93 -13.37 -1.97
CA ILE A 33 7.95 -12.01 -1.46
C ILE A 33 8.72 -11.98 -0.15
N ARG A 34 9.79 -11.20 -0.08
CA ARG A 34 10.53 -10.99 1.16
C ARG A 34 9.63 -10.29 2.19
N GLY A 35 9.80 -10.63 3.47
CA GLY A 35 9.11 -9.94 4.55
C GLY A 35 9.46 -8.45 4.63
N PRO A 36 8.64 -7.64 5.32
CA PRO A 36 8.98 -6.26 5.62
C PRO A 36 10.24 -6.18 6.47
N LEU A 37 11.01 -5.11 6.28
CA LEU A 37 12.16 -4.85 7.15
C LEU A 37 11.68 -4.54 8.57
N PRO A 38 12.44 -4.93 9.60
CA PRO A 38 12.12 -4.58 10.97
C PRO A 38 12.19 -3.07 11.18
N ILE A 39 11.36 -2.56 12.06
CA ILE A 39 11.41 -1.15 12.45
C ILE A 39 12.76 -0.91 13.16
N PRO A 40 13.54 0.12 12.75
CA PRO A 40 14.77 0.47 13.46
C PRO A 40 14.48 0.75 14.93
N LYS A 41 15.25 0.14 15.82
CA LYS A 41 15.08 0.34 17.27
C LYS A 41 15.78 1.59 17.76
N ASP A 42 16.92 1.89 17.17
CA ASP A 42 17.76 3.03 17.52
C ASP A 42 17.92 3.94 16.29
N LEU A 43 17.32 5.11 16.36
CA LEU A 43 17.51 6.17 15.40
C LEU A 43 18.39 7.24 16.05
N ASN A 44 19.58 7.44 15.49
CA ASN A 44 20.37 8.61 15.84
C ASN A 44 19.63 9.84 15.30
N THR A 45 18.99 10.57 16.19
CA THR A 45 18.28 11.80 15.83
C THR A 45 19.28 12.95 15.66
N ILE A 46 18.98 13.84 14.74
CA ILE A 46 19.78 15.06 14.49
C ILE A 46 19.88 15.92 15.76
N SER A 47 18.88 15.85 16.64
CA SER A 47 18.85 16.58 17.91
C SER A 47 20.01 16.29 18.87
N ASN A 48 20.75 15.21 18.66
CA ASN A 48 21.90 14.86 19.48
C ASN A 48 23.22 15.50 18.98
N ASN A 49 23.18 16.23 17.86
CA ASN A 49 24.33 16.92 17.29
C ASN A 49 24.06 18.43 17.29
N GLN A 50 24.67 19.16 18.24
CA GLN A 50 24.47 20.59 18.40
C GLN A 50 24.85 21.39 17.15
N ASP A 51 25.88 20.96 16.42
CA ASP A 51 26.32 21.63 15.19
C ASP A 51 25.25 21.52 14.08
N LEU A 52 24.63 20.35 13.94
CA LEU A 52 23.55 20.15 12.99
C LEU A 52 22.27 20.88 13.39
N THR A 53 21.97 20.96 14.69
CA THR A 53 20.82 21.71 15.20
C THR A 53 20.95 23.20 14.87
N SER A 54 22.12 23.78 15.10
CA SER A 54 22.37 25.18 14.78
C SER A 54 22.28 25.47 13.28
N MET A 55 22.75 24.55 12.43
CA MET A 55 22.61 24.66 10.99
C MET A 55 21.14 24.56 10.55
N ILE A 56 20.37 23.64 11.14
CA ILE A 56 18.95 23.50 10.83
C ILE A 56 18.22 24.78 11.19
N ASP A 57 18.45 25.34 12.38
CA ASP A 57 17.83 26.59 12.83
C ASP A 57 18.19 27.77 11.89
N GLN A 58 19.43 27.81 11.40
CA GLN A 58 19.89 28.85 10.47
C GLN A 58 19.21 28.73 9.09
N TYR A 59 18.98 27.51 8.60
CA TYR A 59 18.42 27.25 7.26
C TYR A 59 16.97 26.76 7.29
N SER A 60 16.36 26.69 8.47
CA SER A 60 14.96 26.31 8.59
C SER A 60 14.08 27.44 8.05
N ILE A 61 13.35 27.14 7.01
CA ILE A 61 12.37 28.04 6.40
C ILE A 61 11.00 27.51 6.79
N GLU A 62 10.14 28.37 7.35
CA GLU A 62 8.74 28.02 7.54
C GLU A 62 8.11 27.64 6.20
N LEU A 63 7.32 26.57 6.21
CA LEU A 63 6.59 26.17 5.00
C LEU A 63 5.62 27.29 4.63
N PRO A 64 5.71 27.83 3.40
CA PRO A 64 4.81 28.89 2.98
C PRO A 64 3.37 28.37 2.96
N SER A 65 2.44 29.20 3.42
CA SER A 65 1.02 28.94 3.24
C SER A 65 0.61 29.05 1.77
N LEU A 66 -0.54 28.50 1.41
CA LEU A 66 -1.05 28.68 0.05
C LEU A 66 -1.30 30.16 -0.29
N GLN A 67 -1.62 30.99 0.70
CA GLN A 67 -1.76 32.43 0.53
C GLN A 67 -0.42 33.11 0.22
N ASP A 68 0.66 32.70 0.88
CA ASP A 68 2.01 33.21 0.59
C ASP A 68 2.47 32.86 -0.82
N LEU A 69 1.95 31.75 -1.36
CA LEU A 69 2.17 31.32 -2.74
C LEU A 69 1.22 32.02 -3.75
N GLY A 70 0.39 32.96 -3.29
CA GLY A 70 -0.47 33.78 -4.12
C GLY A 70 -1.87 33.22 -4.42
N TYR A 71 -2.28 32.14 -3.76
CA TYR A 71 -3.64 31.62 -3.90
C TYR A 71 -4.63 32.45 -3.09
N THR A 72 -5.79 32.74 -3.66
CA THR A 72 -6.90 33.42 -2.96
C THR A 72 -7.62 32.43 -2.02
N LEU A 73 -8.31 32.95 -1.01
CA LEU A 73 -9.12 32.12 -0.10
C LEU A 73 -10.17 31.30 -0.86
N ASP A 74 -10.83 31.91 -1.86
CA ASP A 74 -11.83 31.20 -2.69
C ASP A 74 -11.22 30.02 -3.46
N GLN A 75 -9.99 30.16 -3.96
CA GLN A 75 -9.28 29.05 -4.62
C GLN A 75 -8.91 27.93 -3.64
N ILE A 76 -8.51 28.29 -2.42
CA ILE A 76 -8.17 27.35 -1.37
C ILE A 76 -9.42 26.59 -0.91
N ASP A 77 -10.52 27.30 -0.68
CA ASP A 77 -11.78 26.69 -0.28
C ASP A 77 -12.36 25.80 -1.38
N HIS A 78 -12.23 26.22 -2.63
CA HIS A 78 -12.67 25.40 -3.77
C HIS A 78 -11.82 24.13 -3.90
N ALA A 79 -10.52 24.19 -3.67
CA ALA A 79 -9.63 23.02 -3.68
C ALA A 79 -9.91 22.04 -2.53
N ASN A 80 -10.39 22.55 -1.39
CA ASN A 80 -10.80 21.74 -0.24
C ASN A 80 -12.20 21.14 -0.37
N PHE A 81 -12.96 21.52 -1.42
CA PHE A 81 -14.30 20.99 -1.65
C PHE A 81 -14.24 19.49 -1.87
N GLN A 82 -14.96 18.76 -1.04
CA GLN A 82 -15.10 17.30 -1.19
C GLN A 82 -16.35 17.02 -2.03
N ASP A 83 -16.12 16.48 -3.23
CA ASP A 83 -17.24 16.05 -4.08
C ASP A 83 -17.95 14.87 -3.41
N PRO A 84 -19.26 15.01 -3.09
CA PRO A 84 -20.03 13.93 -2.46
C PRO A 84 -20.18 12.68 -3.36
N ARG A 85 -19.87 12.81 -4.66
CA ARG A 85 -19.82 11.67 -5.59
C ARG A 85 -18.52 10.90 -5.48
N GLY A 86 -17.54 11.41 -4.74
CA GLY A 86 -16.28 10.74 -4.50
C GLY A 86 -16.46 9.40 -3.81
N VAL A 87 -15.70 8.39 -4.22
CA VAL A 87 -15.78 7.02 -3.68
C VAL A 87 -15.44 6.98 -2.20
N MET A 88 -14.47 7.77 -1.79
CA MET A 88 -14.04 7.95 -0.40
C MET A 88 -13.12 9.17 -0.28
N THR A 89 -12.99 9.69 0.91
CA THR A 89 -11.99 10.72 1.22
C THR A 89 -10.63 10.08 1.45
N PHE A 90 -9.66 10.43 0.63
CA PHE A 90 -8.28 9.99 0.80
C PHE A 90 -7.52 11.01 1.67
N ARG A 91 -6.86 10.50 2.69
CA ARG A 91 -5.90 11.26 3.50
C ARG A 91 -4.52 10.68 3.27
N GLY A 92 -3.52 11.53 3.03
CA GLY A 92 -2.14 11.11 2.88
C GLY A 92 -1.53 10.60 4.18
N GLY A 93 -0.32 10.06 4.08
CA GLY A 93 0.48 9.61 5.20
C GLY A 93 0.29 8.13 5.56
N GLU A 94 1.30 7.60 6.24
CA GLU A 94 1.38 6.19 6.65
C GLU A 94 0.22 5.79 7.58
N THR A 95 -0.09 6.62 8.57
CA THR A 95 -1.14 6.34 9.55
C THR A 95 -2.49 6.09 8.89
N ALA A 96 -2.88 6.93 7.93
CA ALA A 96 -4.14 6.78 7.20
C ALA A 96 -4.12 5.53 6.32
N GLY A 97 -2.99 5.25 5.68
CA GLY A 97 -2.82 4.05 4.87
C GLY A 97 -2.91 2.76 5.69
N LEU A 98 -2.22 2.70 6.83
CA LEU A 98 -2.28 1.54 7.74
C LEU A 98 -3.69 1.35 8.32
N ALA A 99 -4.38 2.43 8.66
CA ALA A 99 -5.77 2.37 9.09
C ALA A 99 -6.67 1.78 8.00
N ARG A 100 -6.45 2.13 6.74
CA ARG A 100 -7.19 1.55 5.62
C ARG A 100 -6.88 0.07 5.41
N VAL A 101 -5.63 -0.36 5.55
CA VAL A 101 -5.26 -1.79 5.50
C VAL A 101 -6.01 -2.56 6.58
N LYS A 102 -5.98 -2.04 7.82
CA LYS A 102 -6.69 -2.66 8.94
C LYS A 102 -8.20 -2.74 8.70
N GLU A 103 -8.82 -1.63 8.31
CA GLU A 103 -10.26 -1.60 8.01
C GLU A 103 -10.64 -2.63 6.96
N TYR A 104 -9.92 -2.67 5.84
CA TYR A 104 -10.26 -3.52 4.70
C TYR A 104 -10.06 -5.01 4.99
N LEU A 105 -8.92 -5.37 5.60
CA LEU A 105 -8.58 -6.77 5.86
C LEU A 105 -9.26 -7.32 7.11
N TRP A 106 -9.22 -6.56 8.20
CA TRP A 106 -9.54 -7.09 9.52
C TRP A 106 -10.92 -6.67 10.05
N ASP A 107 -11.24 -5.38 9.99
CA ASP A 107 -12.47 -4.86 10.59
C ASP A 107 -13.70 -5.19 9.75
N LYS A 108 -13.60 -5.05 8.42
CA LYS A 108 -14.70 -5.30 7.49
C LYS A 108 -14.61 -6.65 6.75
N ASP A 109 -13.51 -7.36 6.87
CA ASP A 109 -13.33 -8.70 6.27
C ASP A 109 -13.56 -8.72 4.73
N LEU A 110 -13.21 -7.64 4.04
CA LEU A 110 -13.54 -7.46 2.62
C LEU A 110 -12.65 -8.28 1.68
N LEU A 111 -11.47 -8.70 2.13
CA LEU A 111 -10.59 -9.54 1.33
C LEU A 111 -11.26 -10.89 0.97
N LYS A 112 -12.14 -11.39 1.83
CA LYS A 112 -12.91 -12.62 1.62
C LYS A 112 -13.73 -12.60 0.33
N THR A 113 -14.31 -11.47 -0.02
CA THR A 113 -15.18 -11.29 -1.18
C THR A 113 -14.51 -10.53 -2.33
N TYR A 114 -13.22 -10.23 -2.19
CA TYR A 114 -12.50 -9.38 -3.13
C TYR A 114 -12.55 -9.92 -4.57
N PHE A 115 -12.42 -11.21 -4.76
CA PHE A 115 -12.44 -11.81 -6.09
C PHE A 115 -13.73 -11.48 -6.85
N ASP A 116 -14.86 -11.52 -6.16
CA ASP A 116 -16.19 -11.25 -6.74
C ASP A 116 -16.45 -9.75 -6.85
N SER A 117 -15.96 -8.96 -5.90
CA SER A 117 -16.26 -7.53 -5.80
C SER A 117 -15.31 -6.63 -6.58
N ARG A 118 -14.09 -7.06 -6.87
CA ARG A 118 -13.00 -6.23 -7.43
C ARG A 118 -13.33 -5.45 -8.70
N ASN A 119 -14.26 -5.97 -9.50
CA ASN A 119 -14.69 -5.31 -10.74
C ASN A 119 -15.81 -4.30 -10.50
N GLY A 120 -16.34 -4.21 -9.27
CA GLY A 120 -17.34 -3.22 -8.92
C GLY A 120 -16.73 -1.84 -8.78
N MET A 121 -17.41 -0.82 -9.30
CA MET A 121 -16.91 0.55 -9.33
C MET A 121 -17.52 1.44 -8.26
N LEU A 122 -18.65 1.03 -7.67
CA LEU A 122 -19.42 1.85 -6.75
C LEU A 122 -19.03 1.59 -5.29
N GLY A 123 -18.69 2.67 -4.58
CA GLY A 123 -18.41 2.62 -3.15
C GLY A 123 -16.98 2.25 -2.77
N SER A 124 -16.67 2.42 -1.51
CA SER A 124 -15.33 2.25 -0.94
C SER A 124 -14.93 0.80 -0.69
N GLU A 125 -15.86 -0.15 -0.77
CA GLU A 125 -15.68 -1.54 -0.34
C GLU A 125 -15.38 -2.52 -1.47
N TYR A 126 -15.69 -2.16 -2.72
CA TYR A 126 -15.50 -3.05 -3.88
C TYR A 126 -14.03 -3.37 -4.17
N SER A 127 -13.13 -2.48 -3.86
CA SER A 127 -11.70 -2.75 -3.96
C SER A 127 -10.95 -2.13 -2.78
N SER A 128 -9.69 -2.50 -2.59
CA SER A 128 -8.89 -2.04 -1.45
C SER A 128 -8.71 -0.53 -1.41
N LYS A 129 -8.67 0.13 -2.59
CA LYS A 129 -8.37 1.56 -2.73
C LYS A 129 -7.02 1.96 -2.13
N LEU A 130 -6.07 1.03 -2.07
CA LEU A 130 -4.75 1.25 -1.48
C LEU A 130 -3.75 1.92 -2.42
N SER A 131 -4.08 2.01 -3.72
CA SER A 131 -3.17 2.52 -4.75
C SER A 131 -2.55 3.89 -4.46
N PRO A 132 -3.25 4.91 -3.90
CA PRO A 132 -2.63 6.19 -3.60
C PRO A 132 -1.49 6.07 -2.58
N TRP A 133 -1.70 5.34 -1.50
CA TRP A 133 -0.68 5.14 -0.47
C TRP A 133 0.50 4.29 -0.94
N LEU A 134 0.24 3.30 -1.80
CA LEU A 134 1.29 2.50 -2.42
C LEU A 134 2.11 3.31 -3.42
N ALA A 135 1.45 4.12 -4.26
CA ALA A 135 2.12 4.96 -5.25
C ALA A 135 3.03 6.01 -4.61
N HIS A 136 2.62 6.57 -3.47
CA HIS A 136 3.41 7.56 -2.72
C HIS A 136 4.36 6.94 -1.69
N GLY A 137 4.44 5.60 -1.60
CA GLY A 137 5.32 4.91 -0.67
C GLY A 137 4.92 5.04 0.81
N ASN A 138 3.68 5.46 1.10
CA ASN A 138 3.18 5.55 2.47
C ASN A 138 2.94 4.18 3.10
N ILE A 139 2.72 3.16 2.29
CA ILE A 139 2.59 1.75 2.71
C ILE A 139 3.62 0.92 1.95
N SER A 140 4.34 0.08 2.67
CA SER A 140 5.23 -0.90 2.06
C SER A 140 4.42 -2.02 1.38
N PRO A 141 4.66 -2.32 0.08
CA PRO A 141 4.06 -3.48 -0.58
C PRO A 141 4.38 -4.80 0.13
N ARG A 142 5.57 -4.93 0.73
CA ARG A 142 5.97 -6.11 1.50
C ARG A 142 5.19 -6.25 2.80
N TYR A 143 4.89 -5.12 3.46
CA TYR A 143 4.02 -5.10 4.63
C TYR A 143 2.61 -5.57 4.26
N LEU A 144 2.04 -5.02 3.19
CA LEU A 144 0.72 -5.41 2.71
C LEU A 144 0.66 -6.91 2.38
N ALA A 145 1.67 -7.43 1.67
CA ALA A 145 1.78 -8.87 1.37
C ALA A 145 1.83 -9.72 2.64
N SER A 146 2.58 -9.28 3.67
CA SER A 146 2.63 -9.99 4.95
C SER A 146 1.31 -9.96 5.70
N GLU A 147 0.57 -8.87 5.64
CA GLU A 147 -0.77 -8.76 6.24
C GLU A 147 -1.79 -9.66 5.53
N CYS A 148 -1.75 -9.73 4.19
CA CYS A 148 -2.58 -10.66 3.44
C CYS A 148 -2.27 -12.12 3.81
N LYS A 149 -0.99 -12.47 3.92
CA LYS A 149 -0.59 -13.82 4.33
C LYS A 149 -1.07 -14.15 5.75
N LYS A 150 -0.93 -13.25 6.72
CA LYS A 150 -1.46 -13.44 8.07
C LYS A 150 -2.97 -13.62 8.06
N TYR A 151 -3.67 -12.82 7.23
CA TYR A 151 -5.12 -12.95 7.07
C TYR A 151 -5.50 -14.36 6.58
N GLU A 152 -4.84 -14.87 5.55
CA GLU A 152 -5.06 -16.21 5.02
C GLU A 152 -4.81 -17.28 6.08
N GLU A 153 -3.67 -17.24 6.76
CA GLU A 153 -3.30 -18.18 7.81
C GLU A 153 -4.32 -18.19 8.94
N THR A 154 -4.79 -17.01 9.36
CA THR A 154 -5.81 -16.87 10.42
C THR A 154 -7.15 -17.44 9.98
N ARG A 155 -7.56 -17.23 8.73
CA ARG A 155 -8.82 -17.75 8.20
C ARG A 155 -8.78 -19.26 7.96
N VAL A 156 -7.67 -19.79 7.49
CA VAL A 156 -7.46 -21.24 7.32
C VAL A 156 -7.40 -21.94 8.67
N ALA A 157 -6.73 -21.36 9.67
CA ALA A 157 -6.65 -21.94 11.01
C ALA A 157 -8.00 -21.98 11.72
N ASN A 158 -8.80 -20.93 11.53
CA ASN A 158 -10.16 -20.84 12.09
C ASN A 158 -11.19 -21.63 11.27
N LYS A 159 -10.84 -22.73 10.61
CA LYS A 159 -11.72 -23.58 9.78
C LYS A 159 -13.11 -23.80 10.39
N SER A 160 -13.83 -22.74 10.56
CA SER A 160 -15.25 -22.75 10.86
C SER A 160 -15.98 -22.67 9.51
N THR A 161 -16.47 -23.83 9.07
CA THR A 161 -17.68 -24.06 8.25
C THR A 161 -17.88 -23.28 6.93
N TYR A 162 -17.19 -22.19 6.66
CA TYR A 162 -17.44 -21.34 5.49
C TYR A 162 -16.67 -21.68 4.21
N CYS A 163 -15.63 -22.50 4.31
CA CYS A 163 -14.77 -22.83 3.17
C CYS A 163 -15.16 -24.09 2.40
N LYS A 164 -16.35 -24.65 2.60
CA LYS A 164 -16.72 -25.90 1.90
C LYS A 164 -17.06 -25.74 0.42
N ASN A 165 -17.38 -24.54 -0.05
CA ASN A 165 -17.82 -24.38 -1.45
C ASN A 165 -17.15 -23.28 -2.27
N ASN A 166 -16.34 -22.37 -1.69
CA ASN A 166 -15.74 -21.26 -2.46
C ASN A 166 -14.42 -20.72 -1.90
N CYS A 167 -13.75 -21.43 -1.00
CA CYS A 167 -12.32 -21.20 -0.80
C CYS A 167 -11.56 -21.92 -1.92
N SER A 168 -11.84 -21.57 -3.13
CA SER A 168 -10.80 -21.57 -4.10
C SER A 168 -9.82 -20.51 -3.60
N PHE A 169 -8.85 -21.00 -2.76
CA PHE A 169 -7.53 -20.50 -2.81
C PHE A 169 -7.52 -19.01 -3.21
N ILE A 170 -7.20 -18.10 -2.28
CA ILE A 170 -6.69 -16.84 -2.74
C ILE A 170 -5.44 -17.27 -3.53
N PRO A 171 -5.46 -17.29 -4.85
CA PRO A 171 -4.30 -17.71 -5.59
C PRO A 171 -3.17 -16.79 -5.14
N ASN A 172 -1.93 -17.23 -5.24
CA ASN A 172 -0.77 -16.31 -5.14
C ASN A 172 -1.01 -15.02 -5.96
N ASP A 173 -1.93 -15.10 -6.91
CA ASP A 173 -2.50 -14.04 -7.73
C ASP A 173 -3.17 -12.91 -6.95
N THR A 174 -3.70 -13.13 -5.75
CA THR A 174 -4.45 -12.08 -5.05
C THR A 174 -3.51 -11.04 -4.48
N VAL A 175 -2.34 -11.42 -3.99
CA VAL A 175 -1.34 -10.47 -3.52
C VAL A 175 -0.84 -9.62 -4.69
N THR A 176 -0.70 -10.21 -5.87
CA THR A 176 -0.22 -9.50 -7.07
C THR A 176 -1.32 -8.64 -7.71
N VAL A 177 -2.58 -9.01 -7.57
CA VAL A 177 -3.72 -8.21 -8.04
C VAL A 177 -4.01 -7.03 -7.11
N PHE A 178 -3.56 -7.08 -5.85
CA PHE A 178 -3.66 -5.99 -4.89
C PHE A 178 -2.64 -4.87 -5.13
N LEU A 179 -1.58 -5.16 -5.83
CA LEU A 179 -0.42 -4.29 -6.04
C LEU A 179 -0.29 -3.87 -7.50
#